data_55f0973789d32530d81207b2df576378
#
_entry.id   55f0973789d32530d81207b2df576378
#
_cell.length_a   1.000
_cell.length_b   1.000
_cell.length_c   1.000
_cell.angle_alpha   90.00
_cell.angle_beta   90.00
_cell.angle_gamma   90.00
#
_symmetry.space_group_name_H-M   'P 1'
#
loop_
_entity.id
_entity.type
_entity.pdbx_description
1 polymer ?
#
loop_
_entity_poly.entity_id
_entity_poly.type
_entity_poly.pdbx_seq_one_letter_code
_entity_poly.pdbx_strand_id
1 'polypeptide(L)'
;MKRIAIFAAAAALIAAGAYAGDFGEQVEQLLNSKSNSLFGINGTLDASSTSQVSGADAEADPTRLVTLAHGLTAHVVSKAATLGGNVDQIALWPTDTNPTHLIFCNEEGNSGASLGAPSIQRVTIATGAVETILTGLNRCDPMRRTAWGTVFAAEENGTASRVVEIIDPLHTTGVTINGTTISGGTNPGNIALRTALGALSFEGFGVLPNGVVYYGDERRPGTGGVGGLGGSLYKFIPTTPWVATNPPITDLSQSPLVSGRVFGFRPGRNGGTNLPPFANTDAGPGNEFGRGWWVEILPNPNEIVNGVTDLGAVATRLHLSAYYRPEDIDVDLGALADDKVRICGTNTGQDVPQGDNHWGEVYCLTDGTLEQAKDTTEMTQSLPTLGVTGNVDYKVLTGSTPEYQPLVIGYFDFAMMDNIAYQPSTGNWILHEDGEGPSSTGALKRGNDLWDCLDDGPDKNILTDGCVKIATINDTIGAGSGGGGAEWTGGIFDATGTHFYVSIQHAIGTGTSATPGPNYAHGYILDITGWKKLPPGQN
;
A
#
# COMPACT_ATOMS: atom_id res chain seq x y z
N MET A 1 34.49 -2.90 56.86
CA MET A 1 34.44 -1.67 56.05
C MET A 1 34.26 -1.94 54.53
N LYS A 2 34.64 -3.09 53.96
CA LYS A 2 34.47 -3.36 52.51
C LYS A 2 33.04 -3.72 52.06
N ARG A 3 32.14 -4.12 52.97
CA ARG A 3 30.75 -4.49 52.61
C ARG A 3 29.80 -3.30 52.54
N ILE A 4 30.11 -2.18 53.19
CA ILE A 4 29.27 -0.98 53.15
C ILE A 4 29.48 -0.19 51.86
N ALA A 5 30.67 -0.25 51.25
CA ALA A 5 30.95 0.40 49.98
C ALA A 5 30.22 -0.23 48.77
N ILE A 6 29.94 -1.55 48.81
CA ILE A 6 29.23 -2.25 47.75
C ILE A 6 27.72 -1.92 47.78
N PHE A 7 27.13 -1.74 48.95
CA PHE A 7 25.73 -1.31 49.07
C PHE A 7 25.52 0.17 48.67
N ALA A 8 26.46 1.02 48.92
CA ALA A 8 26.39 2.43 48.50
C ALA A 8 26.53 2.57 46.98
N ALA A 9 27.37 1.76 46.33
CA ALA A 9 27.50 1.74 44.87
C ALA A 9 26.25 1.13 44.16
N ALA A 10 25.66 0.08 44.75
CA ALA A 10 24.40 -0.50 44.26
C ALA A 10 23.21 0.45 44.45
N ALA A 11 23.14 1.19 45.57
CA ALA A 11 22.11 2.18 45.82
C ALA A 11 22.26 3.43 44.90
N ALA A 12 23.50 3.82 44.57
CA ALA A 12 23.76 4.90 43.62
C ALA A 12 23.41 4.50 42.16
N LEU A 13 23.59 3.22 41.77
CA LEU A 13 23.16 2.69 40.48
C LEU A 13 21.63 2.56 40.39
N ILE A 14 20.96 2.23 41.49
CA ILE A 14 19.49 2.19 41.53
C ILE A 14 18.91 3.62 41.53
N ALA A 15 19.54 4.58 42.15
CA ALA A 15 19.10 5.97 42.12
C ALA A 15 19.37 6.67 40.77
N ALA A 16 20.40 6.24 40.03
CA ALA A 16 20.63 6.71 38.66
C ALA A 16 19.63 6.05 37.65
N GLY A 17 19.12 4.86 37.96
CA GLY A 17 18.09 4.20 37.17
C GLY A 17 16.66 4.75 37.35
N ALA A 18 16.42 5.59 38.37
CA ALA A 18 15.12 6.19 38.65
C ALA A 18 14.82 7.46 37.79
N TYR A 19 15.77 7.88 36.97
CA TYR A 19 15.61 8.91 35.93
C TYR A 19 15.83 8.38 34.52
N ALA A 20 15.80 7.08 34.34
CA ALA A 20 15.68 6.53 32.99
C ALA A 20 14.28 6.84 32.50
N GLY A 21 14.16 7.49 31.34
CA GLY A 21 12.92 7.73 30.64
C GLY A 21 12.09 6.44 30.53
N ASP A 22 10.83 6.55 30.12
CA ASP A 22 10.00 5.36 29.99
C ASP A 22 10.61 4.36 28.97
N PHE A 23 10.06 3.17 28.91
CA PHE A 23 10.61 2.12 28.07
C PHE A 23 10.59 2.52 26.57
N GLY A 24 9.52 3.22 26.13
CA GLY A 24 9.40 3.72 24.76
C GLY A 24 10.50 4.70 24.40
N GLU A 25 10.77 5.68 25.26
CA GLU A 25 11.88 6.64 25.07
C GLU A 25 13.26 5.94 24.99
N GLN A 26 13.47 4.89 25.76
CA GLN A 26 14.72 4.13 25.71
C GLN A 26 14.87 3.35 24.39
N VAL A 27 13.77 2.77 23.88
CA VAL A 27 13.75 2.08 22.59
C VAL A 27 14.02 3.07 21.46
N GLU A 28 13.36 4.22 21.46
CA GLU A 28 13.56 5.27 20.47
C GLU A 28 15.02 5.77 20.45
N GLN A 29 15.59 6.05 21.62
CA GLN A 29 17.01 6.44 21.73
C GLN A 29 17.94 5.34 21.22
N LEU A 30 17.62 4.07 21.46
CA LEU A 30 18.40 2.94 20.94
C LEU A 30 18.33 2.88 19.42
N LEU A 31 17.14 2.95 18.82
CA LEU A 31 16.93 2.95 17.38
C LEU A 31 17.69 4.12 16.73
N ASN A 32 17.56 5.32 17.26
CA ASN A 32 18.29 6.50 16.81
C ASN A 32 19.81 6.31 16.86
N SER A 33 20.33 5.74 17.93
CA SER A 33 21.77 5.48 18.09
C SER A 33 22.31 4.45 17.11
N LYS A 34 21.43 3.58 16.57
CA LYS A 34 21.75 2.51 15.62
C LYS A 34 21.24 2.78 14.21
N SER A 35 20.76 3.98 13.92
CA SER A 35 20.13 4.33 12.64
C SER A 35 20.95 3.92 11.42
N ASN A 36 22.28 3.99 11.53
CA ASN A 36 23.19 3.59 10.45
C ASN A 36 23.20 2.07 10.17
N SER A 37 23.08 1.25 11.19
CA SER A 37 23.14 -0.21 11.09
C SER A 37 21.78 -0.86 10.89
N LEU A 38 20.70 -0.22 11.28
CA LEU A 38 19.35 -0.76 11.19
C LEU A 38 18.58 -0.21 9.97
N PHE A 39 18.77 1.08 9.70
CA PHE A 39 18.00 1.79 8.67
C PHE A 39 18.88 2.30 7.50
N GLY A 40 20.19 2.12 7.57
CA GLY A 40 21.09 2.59 6.52
C GLY A 40 21.22 4.12 6.42
N ILE A 41 20.81 4.90 7.44
CA ILE A 41 20.83 6.37 7.47
C ILE A 41 21.74 6.89 8.60
N ASN A 42 22.08 8.19 8.59
CA ASN A 42 23.00 8.75 9.58
C ASN A 42 22.32 9.31 10.84
N GLY A 43 21.01 9.33 10.88
CA GLY A 43 20.18 9.82 11.99
C GLY A 43 18.75 10.01 11.52
N THR A 44 17.79 9.92 12.42
CA THR A 44 16.35 9.98 12.17
C THR A 44 15.82 11.40 12.35
N LEU A 45 14.54 11.63 12.09
CA LEU A 45 13.86 12.86 12.46
C LEU A 45 13.20 12.71 13.82
N ASP A 46 13.37 13.74 14.67
CA ASP A 46 12.78 13.76 16.01
C ASP A 46 11.29 14.17 16.01
N ALA A 47 10.84 14.88 14.98
CA ALA A 47 9.48 15.40 14.91
C ALA A 47 9.02 15.63 13.47
N SER A 48 7.70 15.57 13.26
CA SER A 48 7.05 15.96 12.02
C SER A 48 7.18 17.47 11.77
N SER A 49 7.18 17.86 10.51
CA SER A 49 7.25 19.29 10.15
C SER A 49 5.97 20.02 10.54
N THR A 50 6.13 21.21 11.07
CA THR A 50 5.06 22.21 11.24
C THR A 50 5.25 23.40 10.30
N SER A 51 6.15 23.28 9.33
CA SER A 51 6.47 24.32 8.36
C SER A 51 5.49 24.29 7.19
N GLN A 52 5.33 25.47 6.56
CA GLN A 52 4.54 25.63 5.34
C GLN A 52 5.41 26.24 4.25
N VAL A 53 5.60 25.52 3.17
CA VAL A 53 6.24 26.02 1.96
C VAL A 53 5.20 26.76 1.09
N SER A 54 5.59 27.86 0.45
CA SER A 54 4.71 28.53 -0.51
C SER A 54 4.63 27.76 -1.83
N GLY A 55 3.50 27.88 -2.56
CA GLY A 55 3.37 27.27 -3.89
C GLY A 55 4.46 27.72 -4.88
N ALA A 56 4.84 29.00 -4.83
CA ALA A 56 5.92 29.51 -5.68
C ALA A 56 7.29 28.89 -5.34
N ASP A 57 7.55 28.63 -4.07
CA ASP A 57 8.79 27.99 -3.63
C ASP A 57 8.82 26.50 -4.00
N ALA A 58 7.70 25.80 -3.85
CA ALA A 58 7.58 24.39 -4.25
C ALA A 58 7.71 24.21 -5.76
N GLU A 59 7.10 25.09 -6.54
CA GLU A 59 7.22 25.10 -8.01
C GLU A 59 8.66 25.40 -8.46
N ALA A 60 9.33 26.32 -7.79
CA ALA A 60 10.73 26.64 -8.07
C ALA A 60 11.64 25.44 -7.74
N ASP A 61 11.45 24.83 -6.57
CA ASP A 61 12.23 23.69 -6.08
C ASP A 61 11.37 22.76 -5.18
N PRO A 62 10.81 21.68 -5.73
CA PRO A 62 9.99 20.73 -4.98
C PRO A 62 10.71 20.07 -3.80
N THR A 63 12.04 20.02 -3.77
CA THR A 63 12.77 19.43 -2.64
C THR A 63 12.56 20.23 -1.35
N ARG A 64 12.10 21.47 -1.43
CA ARG A 64 11.71 22.29 -0.28
C ARG A 64 10.43 21.80 0.41
N LEU A 65 9.62 21.01 -0.29
CA LEU A 65 8.44 20.37 0.31
C LEU A 65 8.80 19.34 1.36
N VAL A 66 10.05 18.88 1.44
CA VAL A 66 10.41 17.79 2.33
C VAL A 66 11.53 18.17 3.29
N THR A 67 11.45 17.65 4.50
CA THR A 67 12.54 17.57 5.46
C THR A 67 12.92 16.10 5.61
N LEU A 68 14.19 15.77 5.43
CA LEU A 68 14.68 14.40 5.39
C LEU A 68 15.59 14.10 6.58
N ALA A 69 15.61 12.85 6.99
CA ALA A 69 16.55 12.29 7.94
C ALA A 69 18.00 12.48 7.49
N HIS A 70 18.93 12.52 8.44
CA HIS A 70 20.33 12.79 8.17
C HIS A 70 20.94 11.72 7.23
N GLY A 71 21.53 12.18 6.15
CA GLY A 71 22.17 11.34 5.12
C GLY A 71 21.30 11.09 3.91
N LEU A 72 20.00 11.31 3.99
CA LEU A 72 19.11 11.26 2.84
C LEU A 72 19.13 12.59 2.07
N THR A 73 18.88 12.50 0.75
CA THR A 73 18.81 13.63 -0.16
C THR A 73 17.71 13.43 -1.18
N ALA A 74 16.84 14.42 -1.37
CA ALA A 74 15.83 14.39 -2.40
C ALA A 74 16.35 15.05 -3.70
N HIS A 75 16.01 14.43 -4.83
CA HIS A 75 16.22 14.95 -6.18
C HIS A 75 14.89 15.03 -6.91
N VAL A 76 14.66 16.08 -7.67
CA VAL A 76 13.44 16.21 -8.47
C VAL A 76 13.53 15.31 -9.68
N VAL A 77 12.65 14.32 -9.81
CA VAL A 77 12.48 13.53 -11.03
C VAL A 77 11.61 14.32 -12.02
N SER A 78 10.44 14.77 -11.57
CA SER A 78 9.58 15.62 -12.40
C SER A 78 8.75 16.59 -11.57
N LYS A 79 8.56 17.77 -12.14
CA LYS A 79 7.61 18.81 -11.73
C LYS A 79 6.94 19.42 -12.97
N ALA A 80 6.79 18.61 -14.02
CA ALA A 80 6.23 19.09 -15.28
C ALA A 80 4.77 19.49 -15.09
N ALA A 81 4.37 20.64 -15.65
CA ALA A 81 3.00 21.14 -15.57
C ALA A 81 1.94 20.19 -16.21
N THR A 82 2.39 19.18 -16.94
CA THR A 82 1.54 18.12 -17.51
C THR A 82 1.42 16.90 -16.60
N LEU A 83 2.13 16.88 -15.48
CA LEU A 83 2.00 15.85 -14.46
C LEU A 83 0.63 15.98 -13.79
N GLY A 84 -0.06 14.87 -13.56
CA GLY A 84 -1.32 14.87 -12.80
C GLY A 84 -1.15 15.44 -11.40
N GLY A 85 -2.23 15.93 -10.81
CA GLY A 85 -2.22 16.49 -9.45
C GLY A 85 -2.15 15.44 -8.36
N ASN A 86 -2.74 14.28 -8.64
CA ASN A 86 -2.87 13.15 -7.72
C ASN A 86 -2.03 11.98 -8.24
N VAL A 87 -0.72 12.17 -8.36
CA VAL A 87 0.20 11.08 -8.74
C VAL A 87 0.22 10.06 -7.61
N ASP A 88 -0.12 8.83 -7.94
CA ASP A 88 -0.13 7.73 -7.01
C ASP A 88 0.89 6.65 -7.38
N GLN A 89 0.54 5.37 -7.24
CA GLN A 89 1.49 4.27 -7.31
C GLN A 89 2.33 4.24 -8.58
N ILE A 90 3.58 3.88 -8.40
CA ILE A 90 4.65 3.94 -9.39
C ILE A 90 5.17 2.53 -9.70
N ALA A 91 5.40 2.24 -10.96
CA ALA A 91 6.13 1.07 -11.42
C ALA A 91 7.43 1.48 -12.14
N LEU A 92 8.53 0.83 -11.83
CA LEU A 92 9.82 1.04 -12.50
C LEU A 92 9.85 0.32 -13.85
N TRP A 93 10.34 0.99 -14.90
CA TRP A 93 10.38 0.44 -16.24
C TRP A 93 11.75 0.67 -16.92
N PRO A 94 12.32 -0.29 -17.67
CA PRO A 94 11.78 -1.63 -17.95
C PRO A 94 12.03 -2.65 -16.83
N THR A 95 12.91 -2.38 -15.89
CA THR A 95 13.28 -3.25 -14.77
C THR A 95 13.60 -2.44 -13.53
N ASP A 96 13.51 -3.06 -12.35
CA ASP A 96 13.87 -2.43 -11.09
C ASP A 96 15.39 -2.25 -10.93
N THR A 97 16.20 -3.02 -11.67
CA THR A 97 17.66 -2.94 -11.62
C THR A 97 18.22 -1.74 -12.39
N ASN A 98 17.58 -1.33 -13.46
CA ASN A 98 18.02 -0.22 -14.30
C ASN A 98 16.81 0.50 -14.90
N PRO A 99 16.01 1.19 -14.08
CA PRO A 99 14.86 1.91 -14.56
C PRO A 99 15.30 3.12 -15.40
N THR A 100 14.62 3.34 -16.51
CA THR A 100 14.78 4.52 -17.35
C THR A 100 13.54 5.42 -17.33
N HIS A 101 12.41 4.83 -16.96
CA HIS A 101 11.12 5.48 -16.84
C HIS A 101 10.40 5.03 -15.58
N LEU A 102 9.54 5.90 -15.07
CA LEU A 102 8.51 5.57 -14.11
C LEU A 102 7.18 5.57 -14.85
N ILE A 103 6.38 4.54 -14.63
CA ILE A 103 4.98 4.47 -15.09
C ILE A 103 4.12 4.61 -13.84
N PHE A 104 3.12 5.46 -13.85
CA PHE A 104 2.37 5.76 -12.64
C PHE A 104 0.89 6.05 -12.91
N CYS A 105 0.08 5.81 -11.91
CA CYS A 105 -1.32 6.20 -11.85
C CYS A 105 -1.47 7.67 -11.47
N ASN A 106 -2.62 8.23 -11.84
CA ASN A 106 -3.12 9.48 -11.29
C ASN A 106 -4.53 9.21 -10.78
N GLU A 107 -4.75 9.46 -9.53
CA GLU A 107 -6.03 9.26 -8.84
C GLU A 107 -7.05 10.37 -9.19
N GLU A 108 -6.92 10.92 -10.37
CA GLU A 108 -7.85 11.93 -10.86
C GLU A 108 -9.20 11.32 -11.21
N GLY A 109 -10.26 11.99 -10.81
CA GLY A 109 -11.59 11.65 -11.27
C GLY A 109 -11.75 11.82 -12.77
N ASN A 110 -12.66 11.08 -13.39
CA ASN A 110 -12.98 11.22 -14.82
C ASN A 110 -14.39 11.78 -15.03
N SER A 111 -14.72 12.86 -14.32
CA SER A 111 -16.03 13.53 -14.42
C SER A 111 -15.91 15.03 -14.16
N GLY A 112 -16.84 15.81 -14.66
CA GLY A 112 -16.86 17.26 -14.43
C GLY A 112 -15.59 17.94 -14.91
N ALA A 113 -14.89 18.63 -14.02
CA ALA A 113 -13.66 19.37 -14.32
C ALA A 113 -12.46 18.45 -14.62
N SER A 114 -12.49 17.21 -14.12
CA SER A 114 -11.43 16.19 -14.33
C SER A 114 -11.67 15.32 -15.56
N LEU A 115 -12.70 15.60 -16.35
CA LEU A 115 -12.97 14.83 -17.58
C LEU A 115 -11.79 14.96 -18.57
N GLY A 116 -11.17 13.82 -18.90
CA GLY A 116 -10.01 13.77 -19.79
C GLY A 116 -8.67 14.05 -19.07
N ALA A 117 -8.67 14.15 -17.75
CA ALA A 117 -7.43 14.17 -16.97
C ALA A 117 -6.60 12.88 -17.23
N PRO A 118 -5.26 12.97 -17.10
CA PRO A 118 -4.42 11.80 -17.28
C PRO A 118 -4.73 10.76 -16.20
N SER A 119 -4.91 9.51 -16.61
CA SER A 119 -5.09 8.38 -15.69
C SER A 119 -3.79 7.62 -15.48
N ILE A 120 -3.07 7.35 -16.57
CA ILE A 120 -1.74 6.70 -16.52
C ILE A 120 -0.77 7.54 -17.32
N GLN A 121 0.36 7.84 -16.71
CA GLN A 121 1.45 8.60 -17.33
C GLN A 121 2.77 7.84 -17.21
N ARG A 122 3.75 8.28 -17.98
CA ARG A 122 5.16 7.91 -17.81
C ARG A 122 6.02 9.15 -17.69
N VAL A 123 7.11 9.04 -16.95
CA VAL A 123 8.16 10.05 -16.91
C VAL A 123 9.50 9.42 -17.28
N THR A 124 10.28 10.12 -18.12
CA THR A 124 11.66 9.77 -18.39
C THR A 124 12.54 10.27 -17.24
N ILE A 125 13.16 9.38 -16.47
CA ILE A 125 13.91 9.73 -15.25
C ILE A 125 15.01 10.75 -15.55
N ALA A 126 15.75 10.58 -16.65
CA ALA A 126 16.89 11.42 -17.00
C ALA A 126 16.52 12.87 -17.37
N THR A 127 15.28 13.15 -17.77
CA THR A 127 14.85 14.45 -18.30
C THR A 127 13.67 15.07 -17.57
N GLY A 128 12.93 14.28 -16.79
CA GLY A 128 11.67 14.70 -16.17
C GLY A 128 10.51 14.89 -17.14
N ALA A 129 10.68 14.53 -18.43
CA ALA A 129 9.65 14.67 -19.45
C ALA A 129 8.50 13.68 -19.19
N VAL A 130 7.26 14.21 -19.19
CA VAL A 130 6.03 13.46 -18.90
C VAL A 130 5.21 13.28 -20.17
N GLU A 131 4.67 12.09 -20.35
CA GLU A 131 3.74 11.76 -21.42
C GLU A 131 2.55 10.96 -20.90
N THR A 132 1.34 11.30 -21.35
CA THR A 132 0.12 10.57 -21.00
C THR A 132 -0.02 9.31 -21.86
N ILE A 133 -0.13 8.16 -21.22
CA ILE A 133 -0.40 6.86 -21.84
C ILE A 133 -1.91 6.69 -22.03
N LEU A 134 -2.68 6.85 -20.95
CA LEU A 134 -4.11 6.57 -20.90
C LEU A 134 -4.88 7.67 -20.17
N THR A 135 -6.07 7.98 -20.67
CA THR A 135 -7.08 8.81 -20.02
C THR A 135 -8.38 8.03 -19.86
N GLY A 136 -9.27 8.46 -18.96
CA GLY A 136 -10.63 7.93 -18.84
C GLY A 136 -10.81 6.82 -17.79
N LEU A 137 -9.81 6.51 -16.99
CA LEU A 137 -10.02 5.81 -15.72
C LEU A 137 -10.51 6.83 -14.66
N ASN A 138 -11.23 6.34 -13.67
CA ASN A 138 -11.71 7.13 -12.56
C ASN A 138 -10.97 6.73 -11.30
N ARG A 139 -10.09 7.60 -10.82
CA ARG A 139 -9.17 7.34 -9.72
C ARG A 139 -8.32 6.09 -10.00
N CYS A 140 -7.30 6.25 -10.85
CA CYS A 140 -6.28 5.23 -11.06
C CYS A 140 -5.33 5.28 -9.88
N ASP A 141 -5.27 4.21 -9.10
CA ASP A 141 -4.52 4.11 -7.89
C ASP A 141 -3.41 3.04 -7.99
N PRO A 142 -3.69 1.72 -7.89
CA PRO A 142 -2.64 0.72 -7.88
C PRO A 142 -1.94 0.58 -9.22
N MET A 143 -0.63 0.45 -9.17
CA MET A 143 0.22 0.21 -10.33
C MET A 143 1.33 -0.78 -9.98
N ARG A 144 1.50 -1.83 -10.77
CA ARG A 144 2.65 -2.75 -10.63
C ARG A 144 3.19 -3.20 -11.98
N ARG A 145 4.51 -3.39 -12.04
CA ARG A 145 5.16 -4.08 -13.14
C ARG A 145 5.13 -5.59 -12.91
N THR A 146 5.00 -6.35 -13.98
CA THR A 146 4.84 -7.81 -13.93
C THR A 146 6.11 -8.54 -14.37
N ALA A 147 6.25 -9.79 -13.93
CA ALA A 147 7.34 -10.66 -14.35
C ALA A 147 7.25 -11.05 -15.85
N TRP A 148 6.08 -10.94 -16.46
CA TRP A 148 5.87 -11.22 -17.89
C TRP A 148 5.98 -9.99 -18.78
N GLY A 149 6.47 -8.86 -18.23
CA GLY A 149 6.87 -7.68 -19.02
C GLY A 149 5.74 -6.73 -19.38
N THR A 150 4.71 -6.62 -18.54
CA THR A 150 3.66 -5.61 -18.63
C THR A 150 3.63 -4.72 -17.40
N VAL A 151 2.85 -3.66 -17.43
CA VAL A 151 2.34 -2.98 -16.24
C VAL A 151 0.84 -3.16 -16.18
N PHE A 152 0.28 -3.23 -14.98
CA PHE A 152 -1.17 -3.19 -14.83
C PHE A 152 -1.56 -2.27 -13.68
N ALA A 153 -2.76 -1.73 -13.80
CA ALA A 153 -3.31 -0.73 -12.93
C ALA A 153 -4.82 -0.92 -12.77
N ALA A 154 -5.39 -0.35 -11.74
CA ALA A 154 -6.83 -0.42 -11.52
C ALA A 154 -7.41 0.91 -11.01
N GLU A 155 -8.73 0.95 -10.90
CA GLU A 155 -9.50 2.08 -10.37
C GLU A 155 -9.90 1.82 -8.92
N GLU A 156 -9.81 2.83 -8.10
CA GLU A 156 -10.48 2.94 -6.81
C GLU A 156 -11.92 3.45 -7.04
N ASN A 157 -12.80 2.60 -7.55
CA ASN A 157 -14.15 3.00 -7.98
C ASN A 157 -15.25 1.97 -7.65
N GLY A 158 -15.01 1.13 -6.65
CA GLY A 158 -15.98 0.14 -6.17
C GLY A 158 -16.45 -0.81 -7.27
N THR A 159 -17.75 -1.03 -7.40
CA THR A 159 -18.36 -1.98 -8.37
C THR A 159 -18.19 -1.56 -9.83
N ALA A 160 -17.78 -0.33 -10.10
CA ALA A 160 -17.54 0.19 -11.45
C ALA A 160 -16.07 0.13 -11.86
N SER A 161 -15.19 -0.35 -10.99
CA SER A 161 -13.74 -0.38 -11.21
C SER A 161 -13.34 -1.28 -12.38
N ARG A 162 -12.32 -0.81 -13.09
CA ARG A 162 -11.70 -1.53 -14.20
C ARG A 162 -10.24 -1.79 -13.84
N VAL A 163 -9.77 -2.98 -14.22
CA VAL A 163 -8.34 -3.31 -14.21
C VAL A 163 -7.85 -3.27 -15.65
N VAL A 164 -6.78 -2.54 -15.92
CA VAL A 164 -6.14 -2.43 -17.23
C VAL A 164 -4.73 -3.02 -17.17
N GLU A 165 -4.32 -3.68 -18.24
CA GLU A 165 -2.95 -4.16 -18.42
C GLU A 165 -2.38 -3.58 -19.71
N ILE A 166 -1.12 -3.13 -19.65
CA ILE A 166 -0.44 -2.42 -20.73
C ILE A 166 0.85 -3.18 -21.08
N ILE A 167 0.95 -3.60 -22.33
CA ILE A 167 2.21 -4.05 -22.93
C ILE A 167 2.85 -2.87 -23.66
N ASP A 168 4.17 -2.76 -23.62
CA ASP A 168 4.93 -1.69 -24.28
C ASP A 168 4.46 -0.26 -23.92
N PRO A 169 4.53 0.13 -22.65
CA PRO A 169 4.07 1.44 -22.19
C PRO A 169 4.88 2.61 -22.77
N LEU A 170 6.08 2.36 -23.33
CA LEU A 170 6.89 3.43 -23.95
C LEU A 170 6.41 3.85 -25.34
N HIS A 171 5.72 2.97 -26.07
CA HIS A 171 5.20 3.27 -27.41
C HIS A 171 3.67 3.40 -27.42
N THR A 172 3.04 3.49 -26.25
CA THR A 172 1.59 3.71 -26.10
C THR A 172 1.36 5.12 -25.57
N THR A 173 0.55 5.93 -26.29
CA THR A 173 0.40 7.36 -25.94
C THR A 173 -0.99 7.88 -26.34
N GLY A 174 -1.61 8.68 -25.44
CA GLY A 174 -2.85 9.40 -25.71
C GLY A 174 -4.07 8.50 -25.97
N VAL A 175 -4.05 7.28 -25.46
CA VAL A 175 -5.18 6.35 -25.57
C VAL A 175 -6.29 6.78 -24.60
N THR A 176 -7.54 6.55 -24.98
CA THR A 176 -8.71 6.83 -24.14
C THR A 176 -9.51 5.57 -23.90
N ILE A 177 -9.95 5.37 -22.66
CA ILE A 177 -10.91 4.34 -22.30
C ILE A 177 -12.25 4.98 -21.93
N ASN A 178 -13.34 4.50 -22.55
CA ASN A 178 -14.71 4.92 -22.25
C ASN A 178 -15.58 3.67 -22.05
N GLY A 179 -16.04 3.45 -20.80
CA GLY A 179 -16.62 2.19 -20.41
C GLY A 179 -15.63 1.03 -20.66
N THR A 180 -15.96 0.12 -21.58
CA THR A 180 -15.09 -1.00 -21.99
C THR A 180 -14.37 -0.75 -23.31
N THR A 181 -14.60 0.41 -23.95
CA THR A 181 -14.02 0.73 -25.26
C THR A 181 -12.68 1.44 -25.09
N ILE A 182 -11.61 0.85 -25.62
CA ILE A 182 -10.26 1.41 -25.67
C ILE A 182 -10.01 1.90 -27.09
N SER A 183 -9.65 3.17 -27.26
CA SER A 183 -9.54 3.79 -28.60
C SER A 183 -8.65 5.05 -28.60
N GLY A 184 -8.37 5.56 -29.80
CA GLY A 184 -7.57 6.78 -29.98
C GLY A 184 -6.09 6.58 -29.74
N GLY A 185 -5.35 7.67 -29.77
CA GLY A 185 -3.91 7.68 -29.50
C GLY A 185 -3.07 6.80 -30.42
N THR A 186 -1.93 6.39 -29.87
CA THR A 186 -0.97 5.49 -30.54
C THR A 186 -1.02 4.13 -29.84
N ASN A 187 -1.11 3.06 -30.62
CA ASN A 187 -1.12 1.65 -30.17
C ASN A 187 -2.18 1.33 -29.09
N PRO A 188 -3.47 1.64 -29.31
CA PRO A 188 -4.52 1.33 -28.34
C PRO A 188 -4.66 -0.18 -28.09
N GLY A 189 -4.23 -1.05 -29.02
CA GLY A 189 -4.18 -2.50 -28.85
C GLY A 189 -3.16 -3.00 -27.82
N ASN A 190 -2.27 -2.13 -27.35
CA ASN A 190 -1.36 -2.44 -26.25
C ASN A 190 -2.02 -2.39 -24.86
N ILE A 191 -3.31 -2.07 -24.79
CA ILE A 191 -4.06 -2.00 -23.53
C ILE A 191 -5.22 -3.01 -23.59
N ALA A 192 -5.41 -3.74 -22.49
CA ALA A 192 -6.54 -4.66 -22.33
C ALA A 192 -7.17 -4.57 -20.95
N LEU A 193 -8.48 -4.80 -20.85
CA LEU A 193 -9.18 -4.96 -19.59
C LEU A 193 -8.95 -6.37 -19.00
N ARG A 194 -8.87 -6.45 -17.66
CA ARG A 194 -8.64 -7.69 -16.91
C ARG A 194 -9.79 -7.98 -15.93
N THR A 195 -10.95 -8.29 -16.49
CA THR A 195 -12.18 -8.53 -15.72
C THR A 195 -12.15 -9.76 -14.82
N ALA A 196 -11.18 -10.65 -15.02
CA ALA A 196 -11.01 -11.85 -14.19
C ALA A 196 -10.60 -11.55 -12.74
N LEU A 197 -10.08 -10.33 -12.45
CA LEU A 197 -9.75 -9.91 -11.10
C LEU A 197 -10.97 -9.40 -10.31
N GLY A 198 -12.13 -9.23 -10.94
CA GLY A 198 -13.33 -8.68 -10.31
C GLY A 198 -13.33 -7.16 -10.27
N ALA A 199 -14.22 -6.57 -9.46
CA ALA A 199 -14.33 -5.12 -9.23
C ALA A 199 -14.47 -4.83 -7.73
N LEU A 200 -13.72 -3.83 -7.25
CA LEU A 200 -13.72 -3.29 -5.90
C LEU A 200 -13.04 -1.90 -5.92
N SER A 201 -12.93 -1.21 -4.79
CA SER A 201 -11.99 -0.09 -4.69
C SER A 201 -10.59 -0.66 -4.55
N PHE A 202 -9.85 -0.69 -5.68
CA PHE A 202 -8.48 -1.23 -5.69
C PHE A 202 -7.52 -0.17 -5.18
N GLU A 203 -6.59 -0.62 -4.31
CA GLU A 203 -5.55 0.22 -3.75
C GLU A 203 -4.16 -0.33 -4.06
N GLY A 204 -3.81 -1.50 -3.61
CA GLY A 204 -2.50 -2.10 -3.83
C GLY A 204 -2.54 -3.47 -4.49
N PHE A 205 -1.43 -3.82 -5.15
CA PHE A 205 -1.22 -5.15 -5.74
C PHE A 205 0.08 -5.79 -5.25
N GLY A 206 -0.02 -6.89 -4.52
CA GLY A 206 1.12 -7.80 -4.29
C GLY A 206 1.23 -8.83 -5.41
N VAL A 207 2.19 -8.67 -6.32
CA VAL A 207 2.30 -9.49 -7.55
C VAL A 207 3.44 -10.49 -7.44
N LEU A 208 3.11 -11.78 -7.45
CA LEU A 208 4.12 -12.82 -7.45
C LEU A 208 4.66 -13.12 -8.86
N PRO A 209 5.90 -13.62 -8.98
CA PRO A 209 6.49 -13.96 -10.27
C PRO A 209 5.73 -15.01 -11.09
N ASN A 210 4.88 -15.82 -10.44
CA ASN A 210 4.05 -16.83 -11.10
C ASN A 210 2.67 -16.31 -11.55
N GLY A 211 2.37 -15.01 -11.34
CA GLY A 211 1.12 -14.38 -11.74
C GLY A 211 -0.01 -14.44 -10.70
N VAL A 212 0.25 -14.99 -9.53
CA VAL A 212 -0.66 -14.83 -8.39
C VAL A 212 -0.63 -13.37 -7.95
N VAL A 213 -1.82 -12.81 -7.69
CA VAL A 213 -1.96 -11.41 -7.27
C VAL A 213 -2.76 -11.34 -5.97
N TYR A 214 -2.27 -10.56 -5.01
CA TYR A 214 -2.97 -10.21 -3.78
C TYR A 214 -3.41 -8.76 -3.85
N TYR A 215 -4.60 -8.43 -3.32
CA TYR A 215 -5.14 -7.07 -3.32
C TYR A 215 -6.19 -6.89 -2.22
N GLY A 216 -6.43 -5.63 -1.85
CA GLY A 216 -7.40 -5.21 -0.86
C GLY A 216 -8.57 -4.44 -1.47
N ASP A 217 -9.64 -4.25 -0.68
CA ASP A 217 -10.81 -3.41 -0.99
C ASP A 217 -10.85 -2.24 0.00
N GLU A 218 -10.60 -1.02 -0.43
CA GLU A 218 -10.65 0.20 0.38
C GLU A 218 -12.09 0.50 0.82
N ARG A 219 -12.64 -0.33 1.64
CA ARG A 219 -13.97 -0.14 2.18
C ARG A 219 -13.92 0.24 3.65
N ARG A 220 -14.64 1.32 3.98
CA ARG A 220 -14.79 1.81 5.36
C ARG A 220 -15.96 1.12 6.05
N PRO A 221 -15.76 0.50 7.22
CA PRO A 221 -16.88 0.00 8.02
C PRO A 221 -17.90 1.10 8.36
N GLY A 222 -19.18 0.75 8.32
CA GLY A 222 -20.26 1.67 8.64
C GLY A 222 -20.62 2.65 7.54
N THR A 223 -19.90 2.71 6.42
CA THR A 223 -20.22 3.54 5.26
C THR A 223 -20.75 2.69 4.12
N GLY A 224 -21.82 3.14 3.49
CA GLY A 224 -22.32 2.66 2.20
C GLY A 224 -22.68 1.19 2.05
N GLY A 225 -23.91 0.96 1.92
CA GLY A 225 -24.59 0.03 1.03
C GLY A 225 -24.60 -1.45 1.35
N VAL A 226 -23.59 -2.12 1.74
CA VAL A 226 -23.62 -3.57 1.93
C VAL A 226 -23.20 -3.93 3.35
N GLY A 227 -24.13 -3.72 4.28
CA GLY A 227 -23.99 -4.18 5.66
C GLY A 227 -22.93 -3.47 6.52
N GLY A 228 -22.26 -2.43 5.99
CA GLY A 228 -21.27 -1.67 6.74
C GLY A 228 -20.05 -2.47 7.20
N LEU A 229 -19.72 -3.57 6.54
CA LEU A 229 -18.49 -4.30 6.76
C LEU A 229 -17.32 -3.56 6.10
N GLY A 230 -16.12 -3.67 6.68
CA GLY A 230 -14.88 -3.15 6.09
C GLY A 230 -14.47 -3.87 4.82
N GLY A 231 -13.28 -3.56 4.34
CA GLY A 231 -12.70 -4.18 3.16
C GLY A 231 -12.11 -5.56 3.43
N SER A 232 -12.09 -6.39 2.41
CA SER A 232 -11.52 -7.73 2.48
C SER A 232 -10.22 -7.81 1.69
N LEU A 233 -9.40 -8.83 2.01
CA LEU A 233 -8.23 -9.19 1.23
C LEU A 233 -8.58 -10.31 0.26
N TYR A 234 -8.01 -10.23 -0.93
CA TYR A 234 -8.26 -11.16 -2.02
C TYR A 234 -6.97 -11.72 -2.60
N LYS A 235 -7.12 -12.88 -3.25
CA LYS A 235 -6.06 -13.58 -3.97
C LYS A 235 -6.60 -14.04 -5.31
N PHE A 236 -5.96 -13.61 -6.39
CA PHE A 236 -6.20 -14.11 -7.74
C PHE A 236 -5.16 -15.19 -8.07
N ILE A 237 -5.62 -16.34 -8.55
CA ILE A 237 -4.76 -17.42 -9.05
C ILE A 237 -5.04 -17.58 -10.54
N PRO A 238 -4.06 -17.34 -11.43
CA PRO A 238 -4.27 -17.46 -12.87
C PRO A 238 -4.54 -18.92 -13.28
N THR A 239 -5.39 -19.11 -14.29
CA THR A 239 -5.61 -20.44 -14.89
C THR A 239 -4.32 -21.01 -15.47
N THR A 240 -3.47 -20.15 -16.01
CA THR A 240 -2.14 -20.50 -16.53
C THR A 240 -1.10 -19.66 -15.80
N PRO A 241 -0.48 -20.19 -14.73
CA PRO A 241 0.58 -19.51 -14.02
C PRO A 241 1.76 -19.20 -14.92
N TRP A 242 2.40 -18.05 -14.68
CA TRP A 242 3.60 -17.65 -15.38
C TRP A 242 4.80 -18.51 -14.95
N VAL A 243 5.66 -18.78 -15.90
CA VAL A 243 6.95 -19.48 -15.65
C VAL A 243 8.08 -18.46 -15.84
N ALA A 244 8.83 -18.21 -14.78
CA ALA A 244 9.86 -17.16 -14.74
C ALA A 244 10.98 -17.30 -15.81
N THR A 245 11.16 -18.49 -16.39
CA THR A 245 12.11 -18.71 -17.48
C THR A 245 11.56 -18.34 -18.86
N ASN A 246 10.26 -18.04 -18.97
CA ASN A 246 9.69 -17.60 -20.23
C ASN A 246 10.16 -16.16 -20.56
N PRO A 247 10.35 -15.83 -21.85
CA PRO A 247 10.58 -14.45 -22.25
C PRO A 247 9.31 -13.62 -21.99
N PRO A 248 9.43 -12.29 -21.80
CA PRO A 248 8.27 -11.40 -21.71
C PRO A 248 7.26 -11.64 -22.82
N ILE A 249 5.97 -11.47 -22.52
CA ILE A 249 4.91 -11.66 -23.52
C ILE A 249 5.01 -10.59 -24.61
N THR A 250 4.54 -10.94 -25.80
CA THR A 250 4.44 -10.02 -26.95
C THR A 250 3.00 -9.75 -27.36
N ASP A 251 2.05 -10.42 -26.71
CA ASP A 251 0.62 -10.29 -26.94
C ASP A 251 -0.13 -10.43 -25.61
N LEU A 252 -1.05 -9.51 -25.35
CA LEU A 252 -1.81 -9.45 -24.11
C LEU A 252 -2.73 -10.66 -23.88
N SER A 253 -3.03 -11.46 -24.94
CA SER A 253 -3.76 -12.73 -24.78
C SER A 253 -2.92 -13.83 -24.07
N GLN A 254 -1.60 -13.65 -23.99
CA GLN A 254 -0.67 -14.57 -23.33
C GLN A 254 -0.53 -14.27 -21.82
N SER A 255 -1.12 -13.16 -21.37
CA SER A 255 -1.00 -12.74 -19.97
C SER A 255 -1.69 -13.72 -19.01
N PRO A 256 -1.07 -14.02 -17.86
CA PRO A 256 -1.72 -14.75 -16.77
C PRO A 256 -3.02 -14.12 -16.29
N LEU A 257 -3.16 -12.79 -16.42
CA LEU A 257 -4.34 -12.04 -15.96
C LEU A 257 -5.58 -12.20 -16.86
N VAL A 258 -5.48 -12.91 -18.00
CA VAL A 258 -6.62 -13.16 -18.91
C VAL A 258 -7.72 -13.96 -18.24
N SER A 259 -7.35 -14.96 -17.44
CA SER A 259 -8.30 -15.84 -16.76
C SER A 259 -7.72 -16.43 -15.49
N GLY A 260 -8.57 -16.59 -14.48
CA GLY A 260 -8.18 -17.14 -13.20
C GLY A 260 -9.38 -17.29 -12.27
N ARG A 261 -9.04 -17.58 -11.01
CA ARG A 261 -10.02 -17.71 -9.93
C ARG A 261 -9.67 -16.74 -8.83
N VAL A 262 -10.67 -16.13 -8.23
CA VAL A 262 -10.51 -15.23 -7.09
C VAL A 262 -10.92 -15.94 -5.82
N PHE A 263 -10.16 -15.70 -4.76
CA PHE A 263 -10.42 -16.20 -3.42
C PHE A 263 -10.38 -15.02 -2.45
N GLY A 264 -11.25 -15.05 -1.43
CA GLY A 264 -11.24 -14.05 -0.37
C GLY A 264 -10.70 -14.62 0.93
N PHE A 265 -9.97 -13.81 1.68
CA PHE A 265 -9.42 -14.21 2.98
C PHE A 265 -10.50 -14.23 4.04
N ARG A 266 -10.56 -15.34 4.78
CA ARG A 266 -11.42 -15.51 5.95
C ARG A 266 -10.57 -15.96 7.13
N PRO A 267 -10.38 -15.15 8.17
CA PRO A 267 -9.57 -15.48 9.33
C PRO A 267 -10.20 -16.56 10.20
N GLY A 268 -9.39 -17.19 11.06
CA GLY A 268 -9.81 -18.22 12.01
C GLY A 268 -9.48 -19.65 11.59
N ARG A 269 -8.99 -20.46 12.54
CA ARG A 269 -8.51 -21.85 12.29
C ARG A 269 -9.52 -22.76 11.60
N ASN A 270 -10.80 -22.52 11.84
CA ASN A 270 -11.90 -23.28 11.24
C ASN A 270 -12.78 -22.37 10.38
N GLY A 271 -12.17 -21.43 9.66
CA GLY A 271 -12.89 -20.48 8.83
C GLY A 271 -13.88 -19.63 9.61
N GLY A 272 -13.48 -19.15 10.78
CA GLY A 272 -14.29 -18.25 11.57
C GLY A 272 -15.39 -18.92 12.39
N THR A 273 -15.32 -20.22 12.66
CA THR A 273 -16.32 -20.89 13.53
C THR A 273 -16.36 -20.32 14.94
N ASN A 274 -15.31 -19.64 15.37
CA ASN A 274 -15.20 -19.02 16.69
C ASN A 274 -15.12 -17.49 16.63
N LEU A 275 -15.19 -16.90 15.43
CA LEU A 275 -15.26 -15.44 15.33
C LEU A 275 -16.67 -14.98 15.67
N PRO A 276 -16.82 -13.92 16.47
CA PRO A 276 -18.10 -13.26 16.59
C PRO A 276 -18.59 -12.83 15.21
N PRO A 277 -19.91 -12.75 14.97
CA PRO A 277 -20.39 -12.14 13.75
C PRO A 277 -19.76 -10.75 13.68
N PHE A 278 -19.12 -10.43 12.56
CA PHE A 278 -18.51 -9.11 12.34
C PHE A 278 -19.56 -8.05 12.67
N ALA A 279 -19.39 -7.37 13.79
CA ALA A 279 -20.12 -6.16 14.06
C ALA A 279 -19.43 -5.05 13.24
N ASN A 280 -20.19 -4.14 12.68
CA ASN A 280 -19.71 -3.01 11.88
C ASN A 280 -18.69 -2.10 12.60
N THR A 281 -18.36 -2.39 13.83
CA THR A 281 -17.48 -1.61 14.72
C THR A 281 -16.22 -2.36 15.11
N ASP A 282 -16.09 -3.65 14.77
CA ASP A 282 -15.02 -4.53 15.27
C ASP A 282 -14.00 -4.93 14.18
N ALA A 283 -14.07 -4.30 13.03
CA ALA A 283 -13.12 -4.51 11.96
C ALA A 283 -11.87 -3.65 12.23
N GLY A 284 -11.03 -4.10 13.12
CA GLY A 284 -9.87 -3.32 13.52
C GLY A 284 -8.70 -4.17 14.01
N PRO A 285 -7.56 -3.54 14.30
CA PRO A 285 -6.36 -4.23 14.76
C PRO A 285 -6.66 -5.15 15.94
N GLY A 286 -6.16 -6.36 15.85
CA GLY A 286 -6.26 -7.34 16.89
C GLY A 286 -7.51 -8.21 16.90
N ASN A 287 -8.51 -7.93 16.08
CA ASN A 287 -9.75 -8.71 16.06
C ASN A 287 -9.77 -9.81 15.00
N GLU A 288 -9.07 -9.65 13.88
CA GLU A 288 -9.10 -10.55 12.74
C GLU A 288 -7.69 -11.01 12.31
N PHE A 289 -6.87 -11.46 13.21
CA PHE A 289 -5.52 -11.93 12.95
C PHE A 289 -5.36 -13.45 13.11
N GLY A 290 -4.24 -13.98 12.61
CA GLY A 290 -3.86 -15.37 12.69
C GLY A 290 -4.21 -16.18 11.45
N ARG A 291 -4.29 -17.49 11.61
CA ARG A 291 -4.56 -18.40 10.49
C ARG A 291 -5.96 -18.26 9.96
N GLY A 292 -6.08 -18.41 8.65
CA GLY A 292 -7.36 -18.33 7.95
C GLY A 292 -7.45 -19.29 6.77
N TRP A 293 -8.45 -19.04 5.94
CA TRP A 293 -8.73 -19.74 4.71
C TRP A 293 -8.87 -18.81 3.54
N TRP A 294 -8.42 -19.25 2.38
CA TRP A 294 -8.82 -18.67 1.10
C TRP A 294 -10.12 -19.32 0.64
N VAL A 295 -11.20 -18.56 0.68
CA VAL A 295 -12.55 -19.00 0.28
C VAL A 295 -12.78 -18.65 -1.18
N GLU A 296 -13.19 -19.60 -2.00
CA GLU A 296 -13.47 -19.34 -3.41
C GLU A 296 -14.61 -18.34 -3.61
N ILE A 297 -14.38 -17.35 -4.46
CA ILE A 297 -15.38 -16.38 -4.88
C ILE A 297 -16.25 -17.00 -5.99
N LEU A 298 -17.46 -17.39 -5.63
CA LEU A 298 -18.49 -17.88 -6.55
C LEU A 298 -19.64 -16.88 -6.52
N PRO A 299 -19.75 -15.94 -7.51
CA PRO A 299 -20.77 -14.92 -7.48
C PRO A 299 -22.16 -15.47 -7.81
N ASN A 300 -23.17 -14.93 -7.16
CA ASN A 300 -24.56 -15.06 -7.60
C ASN A 300 -24.82 -14.12 -8.79
N PRO A 301 -25.87 -14.34 -9.59
CA PRO A 301 -26.17 -13.48 -10.74
C PRO A 301 -26.34 -11.99 -10.40
N ASN A 302 -26.83 -11.65 -9.21
CA ASN A 302 -26.98 -10.28 -8.72
C ASN A 302 -25.70 -9.65 -8.17
N GLU A 303 -24.62 -10.41 -8.07
CA GLU A 303 -23.27 -9.96 -7.67
C GLU A 303 -22.36 -9.78 -8.91
N ILE A 304 -22.95 -9.81 -10.11
CA ILE A 304 -22.26 -9.52 -11.37
C ILE A 304 -22.79 -8.20 -11.92
N VAL A 305 -21.92 -7.21 -12.00
CA VAL A 305 -22.24 -5.87 -12.52
C VAL A 305 -21.48 -5.67 -13.83
N ASN A 306 -22.20 -5.37 -14.92
CA ASN A 306 -21.61 -5.19 -16.25
C ASN A 306 -20.70 -6.36 -16.71
N GLY A 307 -20.98 -7.58 -16.27
CA GLY A 307 -20.20 -8.77 -16.60
C GLY A 307 -18.96 -8.99 -15.73
N VAL A 308 -18.76 -8.18 -14.69
CA VAL A 308 -17.66 -8.29 -13.74
C VAL A 308 -18.21 -8.62 -12.35
N THR A 309 -17.50 -9.44 -11.60
CA THR A 309 -17.90 -9.80 -10.23
C THR A 309 -17.69 -8.62 -9.27
N ASP A 310 -18.74 -8.21 -8.57
CA ASP A 310 -18.69 -7.31 -7.42
C ASP A 310 -18.15 -8.08 -6.21
N LEU A 311 -16.86 -7.93 -5.96
CA LEU A 311 -16.18 -8.68 -4.89
C LEU A 311 -16.65 -8.27 -3.50
N GLY A 312 -17.00 -7.00 -3.30
CA GLY A 312 -17.51 -6.53 -2.02
C GLY A 312 -18.87 -7.10 -1.65
N ALA A 313 -19.78 -7.29 -2.63
CA ALA A 313 -21.04 -7.97 -2.41
C ALA A 313 -20.85 -9.44 -2.05
N VAL A 314 -19.95 -10.12 -2.77
CA VAL A 314 -19.59 -11.53 -2.47
C VAL A 314 -18.93 -11.66 -1.10
N ALA A 315 -17.99 -10.77 -0.75
CA ALA A 315 -17.32 -10.77 0.54
C ALA A 315 -18.29 -10.68 1.71
N THR A 316 -19.26 -9.78 1.60
CA THR A 316 -20.32 -9.63 2.60
C THR A 316 -21.11 -10.92 2.79
N ARG A 317 -21.53 -11.58 1.71
CA ARG A 317 -22.27 -12.82 1.76
C ARG A 317 -21.43 -13.99 2.33
N LEU A 318 -20.14 -14.04 1.97
CA LEU A 318 -19.23 -15.11 2.40
C LEU A 318 -18.62 -14.86 3.78
N HIS A 319 -18.88 -13.72 4.42
CA HIS A 319 -18.27 -13.36 5.69
C HIS A 319 -16.74 -13.39 5.64
N LEU A 320 -16.18 -12.74 4.65
CA LEU A 320 -14.72 -12.58 4.55
C LEU A 320 -14.21 -11.58 5.60
N SER A 321 -12.92 -11.38 5.66
CA SER A 321 -12.30 -10.35 6.51
C SER A 321 -12.92 -8.96 6.25
N ALA A 322 -12.91 -8.11 7.26
CA ALA A 322 -13.53 -6.79 7.21
C ALA A 322 -12.62 -5.77 7.91
N TYR A 323 -11.54 -5.40 7.23
CA TYR A 323 -10.55 -4.45 7.72
C TYR A 323 -10.94 -2.99 7.41
N TYR A 324 -10.33 -2.04 8.12
CA TYR A 324 -10.55 -0.60 7.90
C TYR A 324 -9.66 -0.09 6.78
N ARG A 325 -10.20 0.09 5.57
CA ARG A 325 -9.49 0.60 4.41
C ARG A 325 -8.20 -0.19 4.16
N PRO A 326 -8.28 -1.45 3.67
CA PRO A 326 -7.10 -2.10 3.10
C PRO A 326 -6.59 -1.32 1.90
N GLU A 327 -5.39 -0.79 2.03
CA GLU A 327 -4.76 0.07 1.05
C GLU A 327 -3.63 -0.67 0.30
N ASP A 328 -2.45 -0.08 0.20
CA ASP A 328 -1.36 -0.66 -0.59
C ASP A 328 -0.84 -1.99 -0.03
N ILE A 329 -0.30 -2.79 -0.93
CA ILE A 329 0.30 -4.10 -0.64
C ILE A 329 1.59 -4.23 -1.42
N ASP A 330 2.67 -4.62 -0.75
CA ASP A 330 3.93 -4.97 -1.41
C ASP A 330 4.42 -6.36 -1.01
N VAL A 331 5.30 -6.93 -1.81
CA VAL A 331 5.83 -8.28 -1.64
C VAL A 331 7.15 -8.23 -0.88
N ASP A 332 7.27 -9.04 0.16
CA ASP A 332 8.53 -9.31 0.83
C ASP A 332 9.49 -10.09 -0.09
N LEU A 333 10.38 -9.35 -0.77
CA LEU A 333 11.32 -9.94 -1.71
C LEU A 333 12.38 -10.80 -1.01
N GLY A 334 12.68 -10.51 0.27
CA GLY A 334 13.58 -11.33 1.08
C GLY A 334 12.99 -12.69 1.38
N ALA A 335 11.75 -12.73 1.86
CA ALA A 335 11.02 -13.98 2.07
C ALA A 335 10.82 -14.75 0.75
N LEU A 336 10.53 -14.04 -0.34
CA LEU A 336 10.35 -14.66 -1.65
C LEU A 336 11.64 -15.30 -2.18
N ALA A 337 12.79 -14.71 -1.91
CA ALA A 337 14.08 -15.30 -2.26
C ALA A 337 14.35 -16.63 -1.52
N ASP A 338 13.73 -16.82 -0.35
CA ASP A 338 13.75 -18.05 0.45
C ASP A 338 12.57 -19.00 0.12
N ASP A 339 11.90 -18.81 -1.01
CA ASP A 339 10.69 -19.54 -1.43
C ASP A 339 9.55 -19.46 -0.39
N LYS A 340 9.40 -18.31 0.24
CA LYS A 340 8.29 -18.02 1.15
C LYS A 340 7.47 -16.87 0.58
N VAL A 341 6.17 -17.08 0.46
CA VAL A 341 5.26 -16.01 0.09
C VAL A 341 4.85 -15.27 1.35
N ARG A 342 5.25 -14.01 1.40
CA ARG A 342 4.81 -13.04 2.39
C ARG A 342 4.53 -11.73 1.67
N ILE A 343 3.39 -11.16 1.93
CA ILE A 343 3.01 -9.82 1.49
C ILE A 343 2.75 -8.99 2.72
N CYS A 344 3.09 -7.72 2.68
CA CYS A 344 2.68 -6.78 3.72
C CYS A 344 1.86 -5.67 3.10
N GLY A 345 0.93 -5.13 3.86
CA GLY A 345 0.04 -4.08 3.40
C GLY A 345 -0.45 -3.24 4.56
N THR A 346 -1.19 -2.22 4.24
CA THR A 346 -1.72 -1.25 5.18
C THR A 346 -3.23 -1.34 5.31
N ASN A 347 -3.74 -1.07 6.49
CA ASN A 347 -5.12 -0.71 6.75
C ASN A 347 -5.09 0.71 7.31
N THR A 348 -5.45 1.70 6.52
CA THR A 348 -5.26 3.11 6.87
C THR A 348 -6.05 3.54 8.08
N GLY A 349 -7.18 2.88 8.35
CA GLY A 349 -7.99 3.25 9.49
C GLY A 349 -9.04 4.29 9.15
N GLN A 350 -9.35 5.17 10.08
CA GLN A 350 -10.36 6.22 9.91
C GLN A 350 -9.87 7.56 10.45
N ASP A 351 -10.23 8.61 9.73
CA ASP A 351 -10.01 10.01 10.09
C ASP A 351 -10.99 10.54 11.17
N VAL A 352 -11.94 9.72 11.61
CA VAL A 352 -12.89 10.08 12.67
C VAL A 352 -12.87 9.03 13.78
N PRO A 353 -12.97 9.44 15.05
CA PRO A 353 -12.98 8.53 16.19
C PRO A 353 -14.25 7.66 16.19
N GLN A 354 -14.22 6.54 15.50
CA GLN A 354 -15.29 5.53 15.50
C GLN A 354 -14.68 4.12 15.54
N GLY A 355 -15.06 3.33 16.53
CA GLY A 355 -14.53 1.99 16.70
C GLY A 355 -13.09 1.97 17.25
N ASP A 356 -12.42 0.86 17.12
CA ASP A 356 -11.13 0.59 17.77
C ASP A 356 -9.90 0.84 16.87
N ASN A 357 -10.10 1.07 15.56
CA ASN A 357 -9.00 1.30 14.62
C ASN A 357 -9.05 2.70 14.00
N HIS A 358 -8.70 3.71 14.78
CA HIS A 358 -8.60 5.07 14.27
C HIS A 358 -7.28 5.33 13.53
N TRP A 359 -6.21 4.67 14.00
CA TRP A 359 -4.84 5.00 13.62
C TRP A 359 -4.32 4.17 12.46
N GLY A 360 -5.04 3.09 12.13
CA GLY A 360 -4.59 2.13 11.13
C GLY A 360 -3.60 1.10 11.68
N GLU A 361 -3.17 0.23 10.80
CA GLU A 361 -2.16 -0.80 11.06
C GLU A 361 -1.41 -1.17 9.79
N VAL A 362 -0.22 -1.73 9.96
CA VAL A 362 0.48 -2.50 8.93
C VAL A 362 0.36 -3.96 9.28
N TYR A 363 0.03 -4.77 8.29
CA TYR A 363 -0.05 -6.21 8.46
C TYR A 363 0.87 -6.95 7.49
N CYS A 364 1.22 -8.18 7.83
CA CYS A 364 1.82 -9.11 6.89
C CYS A 364 1.02 -10.40 6.82
N LEU A 365 0.83 -10.92 5.61
CA LEU A 365 0.14 -12.18 5.35
C LEU A 365 1.11 -13.16 4.70
N THR A 366 1.33 -14.30 5.34
CA THR A 366 2.10 -15.41 4.78
C THR A 366 1.19 -16.39 4.07
N ASP A 367 1.65 -16.99 2.97
CA ASP A 367 0.83 -17.93 2.16
C ASP A 367 1.60 -19.17 1.68
N GLY A 368 2.55 -19.62 2.46
CA GLY A 368 3.37 -20.80 2.16
C GLY A 368 4.49 -20.53 1.17
N THR A 369 4.76 -21.47 0.27
CA THR A 369 5.76 -21.33 -0.80
C THR A 369 5.12 -20.78 -2.09
N LEU A 370 5.94 -20.40 -3.05
CA LEU A 370 5.47 -19.96 -4.38
C LEU A 370 4.60 -21.02 -5.08
N GLU A 371 4.92 -22.30 -4.90
CA GLU A 371 4.11 -23.41 -5.42
C GLU A 371 2.79 -23.55 -4.67
N GLN A 372 2.79 -23.39 -3.34
CA GLN A 372 1.58 -23.45 -2.53
C GLN A 372 0.65 -22.27 -2.80
N ALA A 373 1.20 -21.08 -3.05
CA ALA A 373 0.41 -19.89 -3.35
C ALA A 373 -0.45 -20.02 -4.62
N LYS A 374 0.00 -20.78 -5.62
CA LYS A 374 -0.76 -21.04 -6.86
C LYS A 374 -1.59 -22.32 -6.83
N ASP A 375 -1.50 -23.13 -5.75
CA ASP A 375 -2.24 -24.39 -5.66
C ASP A 375 -3.75 -24.13 -5.54
N THR A 376 -4.52 -24.74 -6.42
CA THR A 376 -5.99 -24.64 -6.46
C THR A 376 -6.69 -25.87 -5.90
N THR A 377 -5.97 -26.73 -5.20
CA THR A 377 -6.58 -27.89 -4.50
C THR A 377 -7.54 -27.41 -3.42
N GLU A 378 -8.75 -27.93 -3.44
CA GLU A 378 -9.83 -27.49 -2.60
C GLU A 378 -10.43 -28.60 -1.74
N MET A 379 -11.05 -28.19 -0.64
CA MET A 379 -12.01 -29.01 0.10
C MET A 379 -13.30 -28.24 0.33
N THR A 380 -14.36 -28.96 0.67
CA THR A 380 -15.59 -28.36 1.17
C THR A 380 -15.49 -28.19 2.68
N GLN A 381 -15.70 -26.96 3.15
CA GLN A 381 -15.71 -26.61 4.57
C GLN A 381 -17.07 -26.03 4.92
N SER A 382 -17.70 -26.61 5.94
CA SER A 382 -18.99 -26.15 6.45
C SER A 382 -18.76 -25.08 7.51
N LEU A 383 -19.08 -23.83 7.18
CA LEU A 383 -18.77 -22.65 8.00
C LEU A 383 -20.04 -21.86 8.34
N PRO A 384 -20.08 -21.18 9.51
CA PRO A 384 -21.17 -20.27 9.82
C PRO A 384 -21.21 -19.10 8.82
N THR A 385 -22.41 -18.60 8.54
CA THR A 385 -22.60 -17.44 7.65
C THR A 385 -23.63 -16.47 8.22
N LEU A 386 -23.53 -15.20 7.83
CA LEU A 386 -24.39 -14.13 8.35
C LEU A 386 -25.84 -14.32 7.89
N GLY A 387 -26.78 -14.12 8.81
CA GLY A 387 -28.20 -14.12 8.51
C GLY A 387 -28.80 -15.51 8.18
N VAL A 388 -27.99 -16.58 8.27
CA VAL A 388 -28.43 -17.97 8.05
C VAL A 388 -28.30 -18.77 9.33
N THR A 389 -29.36 -19.50 9.70
CA THR A 389 -29.28 -20.44 10.83
C THR A 389 -28.56 -21.71 10.36
N GLY A 390 -27.42 -22.01 10.96
CA GLY A 390 -26.57 -23.14 10.61
C GLY A 390 -25.36 -22.75 9.77
N ASN A 391 -24.65 -23.77 9.27
CA ASN A 391 -23.47 -23.61 8.45
C ASN A 391 -23.82 -23.71 6.96
N VAL A 392 -23.00 -23.07 6.14
CA VAL A 392 -23.02 -23.16 4.68
C VAL A 392 -21.71 -23.77 4.21
N ASP A 393 -21.78 -24.57 3.17
CA ASP A 393 -20.60 -25.20 2.55
C ASP A 393 -19.90 -24.24 1.61
N TYR A 394 -18.61 -24.02 1.89
CA TYR A 394 -17.70 -23.20 1.08
C TYR A 394 -16.60 -24.06 0.47
N LYS A 395 -16.10 -23.66 -0.69
CA LYS A 395 -14.86 -24.17 -1.25
C LYS A 395 -13.71 -23.37 -0.68
N VAL A 396 -12.74 -24.05 -0.07
CA VAL A 396 -11.54 -23.42 0.50
C VAL A 396 -10.29 -24.10 -0.04
N LEU A 397 -9.23 -23.30 -0.22
CA LEU A 397 -7.93 -23.83 -0.64
C LEU A 397 -7.30 -24.64 0.50
N THR A 398 -6.63 -25.73 0.13
CA THR A 398 -5.89 -26.59 1.06
C THR A 398 -4.38 -26.60 0.79
N GLY A 399 -3.96 -26.12 -0.37
CA GLY A 399 -2.54 -26.05 -0.76
C GLY A 399 -1.75 -25.01 0.03
N SER A 400 -2.41 -23.93 0.47
CA SER A 400 -1.82 -22.90 1.32
C SER A 400 -2.60 -22.71 2.61
N THR A 401 -1.91 -22.20 3.64
CA THR A 401 -2.50 -21.89 4.95
C THR A 401 -2.17 -20.44 5.27
N PRO A 402 -2.96 -19.48 4.78
CA PRO A 402 -2.68 -18.08 5.00
C PRO A 402 -2.72 -17.72 6.46
N GLU A 403 -1.78 -16.89 6.89
CA GLU A 403 -1.71 -16.37 8.25
C GLU A 403 -1.47 -14.86 8.21
N TYR A 404 -2.45 -14.11 8.71
CA TYR A 404 -2.42 -12.65 8.84
C TYR A 404 -1.87 -12.26 10.20
N GLN A 405 -0.95 -11.31 10.24
CA GLN A 405 -0.38 -10.79 11.48
C GLN A 405 -0.16 -9.29 11.38
N PRO A 406 -0.52 -8.51 12.40
CA PRO A 406 -0.08 -7.14 12.50
C PRO A 406 1.46 -7.07 12.54
N LEU A 407 2.04 -6.16 11.80
CA LEU A 407 3.45 -5.78 11.88
C LEU A 407 3.59 -4.54 12.79
N VAL A 408 2.79 -3.51 12.51
CA VAL A 408 2.76 -2.28 13.30
C VAL A 408 1.31 -1.88 13.54
N ILE A 409 1.00 -1.43 14.74
CA ILE A 409 -0.31 -0.84 15.07
C ILE A 409 -0.12 0.66 15.22
N GLY A 410 -0.92 1.44 14.48
CA GLY A 410 -0.88 2.88 14.51
C GLY A 410 -1.22 3.48 15.89
N TYR A 411 -0.72 4.67 16.11
CA TYR A 411 -1.00 5.48 17.29
C TYR A 411 -0.91 6.97 16.92
N PHE A 412 -1.13 7.84 17.88
CA PHE A 412 -1.26 9.29 17.69
C PHE A 412 -0.20 9.96 16.80
N ASP A 413 1.06 9.56 16.87
CA ASP A 413 2.17 10.15 16.08
C ASP A 413 2.54 9.33 14.83
N PHE A 414 1.92 8.19 14.66
CA PHE A 414 2.12 7.27 13.55
C PHE A 414 0.77 6.69 13.14
N ALA A 415 0.14 7.30 12.17
CA ALA A 415 -1.26 7.03 11.86
C ALA A 415 -1.54 7.14 10.37
N MET A 416 -2.66 6.58 9.95
CA MET A 416 -3.17 6.68 8.59
C MET A 416 -2.13 6.22 7.55
N MET A 417 -1.47 5.08 7.82
CA MET A 417 -0.55 4.47 6.87
C MET A 417 -1.33 4.00 5.65
N ASP A 418 -0.98 4.53 4.51
CA ASP A 418 -1.64 4.30 3.24
C ASP A 418 -0.77 3.44 2.33
N ASN A 419 0.31 3.98 1.79
CA ASN A 419 1.21 3.22 0.94
C ASN A 419 2.34 2.52 1.72
N ILE A 420 2.88 1.47 1.13
CA ILE A 420 3.96 0.66 1.69
C ILE A 420 4.97 0.26 0.61
N ALA A 421 6.25 0.28 0.94
CA ALA A 421 7.31 -0.18 0.05
C ALA A 421 8.31 -1.06 0.78
N TYR A 422 8.63 -2.22 0.20
CA TYR A 422 9.74 -3.06 0.66
C TYR A 422 11.08 -2.48 0.25
N GLN A 423 12.02 -2.38 1.18
CA GLN A 423 13.39 -1.91 0.91
C GLN A 423 14.36 -3.09 0.71
N PRO A 424 14.82 -3.38 -0.53
CA PRO A 424 15.66 -4.56 -0.80
C PRO A 424 17.03 -4.55 -0.13
N SER A 425 17.55 -3.38 0.27
CA SER A 425 18.89 -3.25 0.86
C SER A 425 18.95 -3.55 2.35
N THR A 426 17.83 -3.44 3.06
CA THR A 426 17.74 -3.62 4.51
C THR A 426 16.78 -4.73 4.91
N GLY A 427 15.75 -4.99 4.10
CA GLY A 427 14.60 -5.82 4.44
C GLY A 427 13.52 -5.07 5.21
N ASN A 428 13.67 -3.76 5.42
CA ASN A 428 12.73 -2.91 6.12
C ASN A 428 11.52 -2.54 5.24
N TRP A 429 10.54 -1.91 5.87
CA TRP A 429 9.33 -1.39 5.24
C TRP A 429 9.27 0.12 5.37
N ILE A 430 9.10 0.82 4.24
CA ILE A 430 8.82 2.25 4.25
C ILE A 430 7.32 2.43 4.19
N LEU A 431 6.78 3.18 5.15
CA LEU A 431 5.36 3.44 5.32
C LEU A 431 5.07 4.92 5.09
N HIS A 432 3.98 5.20 4.40
CA HIS A 432 3.55 6.52 4.00
C HIS A 432 2.27 6.90 4.73
N GLU A 433 2.22 8.09 5.31
CA GLU A 433 1.01 8.60 5.93
C GLU A 433 0.14 9.39 4.93
N ASP A 434 -1.19 9.13 4.96
CA ASP A 434 -2.27 9.90 4.35
C ASP A 434 -3.10 10.59 5.44
N GLY A 435 -2.51 11.47 6.21
CA GLY A 435 -3.23 12.22 7.22
C GLY A 435 -2.69 12.09 8.63
N GLU A 436 -3.22 12.92 9.53
CA GLU A 436 -2.76 13.01 10.93
C GLU A 436 -3.48 12.02 11.86
N GLY A 437 -4.38 11.21 11.33
CA GLY A 437 -5.30 10.43 12.15
C GLY A 437 -6.32 11.29 12.93
N PRO A 438 -7.27 10.67 13.61
CA PRO A 438 -8.31 11.38 14.33
C PRO A 438 -7.74 12.10 15.56
N SER A 439 -7.63 13.42 15.48
CA SER A 439 -7.37 14.23 16.67
C SER A 439 -8.68 14.49 17.42
N SER A 440 -8.72 14.14 18.69
CA SER A 440 -9.89 14.39 19.55
C SER A 440 -10.19 15.87 19.79
N THR A 441 -9.33 16.79 19.35
CA THR A 441 -9.38 18.21 19.68
C THR A 441 -9.22 19.15 18.50
N GLY A 442 -9.20 18.63 17.25
CA GLY A 442 -8.98 19.43 16.05
C GLY A 442 -7.51 19.79 15.88
N ALA A 443 -6.93 19.19 14.86
CA ALA A 443 -5.75 19.61 14.14
C ALA A 443 -4.46 19.83 14.94
N LEU A 444 -3.72 18.79 15.19
CA LEU A 444 -2.27 18.91 15.07
C LEU A 444 -2.00 19.19 13.59
N LYS A 445 -1.56 20.41 13.29
CA LYS A 445 -1.16 20.76 11.93
C LYS A 445 0.29 20.36 11.76
N ARG A 446 0.52 19.18 11.28
CA ARG A 446 1.83 18.65 10.91
C ARG A 446 1.82 18.14 9.48
N GLY A 447 2.98 18.02 8.88
CA GLY A 447 3.12 17.33 7.60
C GLY A 447 3.02 15.82 7.79
N ASN A 448 2.60 15.12 6.74
CA ASN A 448 2.61 13.68 6.68
C ASN A 448 4.04 13.14 6.61
N ASP A 449 4.26 12.00 7.19
CA ASP A 449 5.58 11.42 7.41
C ASP A 449 5.81 10.17 6.55
N LEU A 450 7.11 9.92 6.26
CA LEU A 450 7.60 8.60 5.87
C LEU A 450 8.30 7.97 7.08
N TRP A 451 7.97 6.72 7.32
CA TRP A 451 8.55 5.92 8.37
C TRP A 451 9.33 4.73 7.81
N ASP A 452 10.49 4.43 8.38
CA ASP A 452 11.29 3.25 8.09
C ASP A 452 11.12 2.28 9.26
N CYS A 453 10.48 1.14 9.01
CA CYS A 453 10.12 0.15 10.01
C CYS A 453 10.96 -1.11 9.84
N LEU A 454 11.57 -1.55 10.94
CA LEU A 454 12.27 -2.82 10.99
C LEU A 454 11.30 -3.97 10.79
N ASP A 455 11.79 -4.99 10.14
CA ASP A 455 11.13 -6.28 10.06
C ASP A 455 12.12 -7.35 10.52
N ASP A 456 12.02 -7.78 11.76
CA ASP A 456 12.85 -8.84 12.31
C ASP A 456 12.37 -10.24 11.93
N GLY A 457 11.42 -10.29 10.98
CA GLY A 457 10.86 -11.51 10.44
C GLY A 457 9.63 -12.02 11.20
N PRO A 458 9.17 -13.22 10.91
CA PRO A 458 7.90 -13.75 11.42
C PRO A 458 8.03 -14.28 12.86
N ASP A 459 8.71 -13.57 13.74
CA ASP A 459 8.85 -13.95 15.15
C ASP A 459 7.52 -13.83 15.91
N LYS A 460 6.55 -13.06 15.37
CA LYS A 460 5.22 -12.78 15.90
C LYS A 460 5.24 -11.90 17.15
N ASN A 461 6.26 -11.10 17.29
CA ASN A 461 6.42 -10.18 18.40
C ASN A 461 6.51 -8.73 17.90
N ILE A 462 5.35 -8.12 17.66
CA ILE A 462 5.27 -6.72 17.20
C ILE A 462 5.98 -5.71 18.12
N LEU A 463 6.38 -6.12 19.32
CA LEU A 463 7.12 -5.25 20.25
C LEU A 463 8.59 -5.14 19.89
N THR A 464 9.09 -5.97 18.98
CA THR A 464 10.47 -5.89 18.47
C THR A 464 10.57 -5.16 17.14
N ASP A 465 9.42 -4.89 16.50
CA ASP A 465 9.33 -4.13 15.25
C ASP A 465 9.34 -2.63 15.56
N GLY A 466 10.47 -1.98 15.32
CA GLY A 466 10.65 -0.56 15.61
C GLY A 466 10.59 0.29 14.35
N CYS A 467 9.94 1.43 14.42
CA CYS A 467 9.86 2.41 13.33
C CYS A 467 10.59 3.69 13.69
N VAL A 468 11.18 4.35 12.70
CA VAL A 468 11.78 5.68 12.82
C VAL A 468 11.30 6.58 11.70
N LYS A 469 11.12 7.86 12.01
CA LYS A 469 10.72 8.86 11.03
C LYS A 469 11.91 9.24 10.15
N ILE A 470 11.74 9.16 8.84
CA ILE A 470 12.82 9.41 7.86
C ILE A 470 12.56 10.61 6.96
N ALA A 471 11.32 11.01 6.78
CA ALA A 471 10.95 12.20 6.04
C ALA A 471 9.64 12.78 6.57
N THR A 472 9.42 14.08 6.33
CA THR A 472 8.16 14.77 6.64
C THR A 472 7.89 15.83 5.59
N ILE A 473 6.62 16.05 5.23
CA ILE A 473 6.21 17.05 4.26
C ILE A 473 6.11 18.43 4.94
N ASN A 474 6.66 19.47 4.31
CA ASN A 474 6.58 20.86 4.76
C ASN A 474 5.31 21.54 4.21
N ASP A 475 4.18 20.87 4.34
CA ASP A 475 2.87 21.38 3.93
C ASP A 475 1.82 20.99 4.96
N THR A 476 1.35 21.98 5.71
CA THR A 476 0.36 21.85 6.79
C THR A 476 -1.00 22.44 6.39
N ILE A 477 -1.16 22.89 5.15
CA ILE A 477 -2.44 23.42 4.64
C ILE A 477 -3.34 22.23 4.33
N GLY A 478 -4.51 22.20 5.00
CA GLY A 478 -5.45 21.09 4.85
C GLY A 478 -5.22 19.92 5.79
N ALA A 479 -4.08 19.85 6.46
CA ALA A 479 -3.88 18.93 7.57
C ALA A 479 -4.97 19.14 8.64
N GLY A 480 -5.58 18.06 9.09
CA GLY A 480 -6.55 18.08 10.20
C GLY A 480 -8.02 18.26 9.84
N SER A 481 -8.44 18.04 8.61
CA SER A 481 -9.87 18.06 8.23
C SER A 481 -10.31 16.91 7.32
N GLY A 482 -9.70 15.74 7.47
CA GLY A 482 -10.10 14.56 6.69
C GLY A 482 -9.80 14.70 5.19
N GLY A 483 -8.56 14.55 4.81
CA GLY A 483 -8.17 14.38 3.42
C GLY A 483 -7.90 15.63 2.62
N GLY A 484 -7.01 16.52 3.06
CA GLY A 484 -6.72 17.76 2.35
C GLY A 484 -5.29 18.27 2.42
N GLY A 485 -4.39 17.55 3.07
CA GLY A 485 -2.96 17.87 3.13
C GLY A 485 -2.17 17.22 2.00
N ALA A 486 -0.93 17.66 1.81
CA ALA A 486 -0.01 16.94 0.94
C ALA A 486 0.26 15.54 1.50
N GLU A 487 0.31 14.58 0.61
CA GLU A 487 0.37 13.16 0.91
C GLU A 487 1.58 12.51 0.24
N TRP A 488 2.18 11.53 0.93
CA TRP A 488 3.18 10.67 0.36
C TRP A 488 2.53 9.48 -0.33
N THR A 489 2.79 9.29 -1.64
CA THR A 489 2.22 8.18 -2.40
C THR A 489 3.24 7.49 -3.28
N GLY A 490 2.91 6.31 -3.74
CA GLY A 490 3.58 5.60 -4.82
C GLY A 490 5.01 5.16 -4.59
N GLY A 491 5.51 5.13 -3.37
CA GLY A 491 6.89 4.80 -3.06
C GLY A 491 7.36 3.46 -3.58
N ILE A 492 8.49 3.43 -4.29
CA ILE A 492 9.11 2.19 -4.78
C ILE A 492 10.64 2.32 -4.81
N PHE A 493 11.34 1.28 -4.34
CA PHE A 493 12.78 1.19 -4.47
C PHE A 493 13.23 0.59 -5.79
N ASP A 494 14.38 1.06 -6.27
CA ASP A 494 15.13 0.29 -7.25
C ASP A 494 15.64 -1.03 -6.63
N ALA A 495 16.08 -1.98 -7.45
CA ALA A 495 16.57 -3.27 -6.97
C ALA A 495 17.81 -3.17 -6.06
N THR A 496 18.47 -2.02 -6.00
CA THR A 496 19.60 -1.80 -5.09
C THR A 496 19.16 -1.35 -3.70
N GLY A 497 17.91 -0.90 -3.54
CA GLY A 497 17.36 -0.32 -2.31
C GLY A 497 17.99 1.01 -1.93
N THR A 498 18.58 1.75 -2.89
CA THR A 498 19.27 3.01 -2.65
C THR A 498 18.66 4.22 -3.36
N HIS A 499 17.76 4.00 -4.29
CA HIS A 499 16.92 4.98 -4.95
C HIS A 499 15.47 4.71 -4.60
N PHE A 500 14.81 5.66 -3.98
CA PHE A 500 13.41 5.58 -3.60
C PHE A 500 12.62 6.62 -4.39
N TYR A 501 11.87 6.16 -5.37
CA TYR A 501 11.00 7.01 -6.18
C TYR A 501 9.65 7.14 -5.49
N VAL A 502 9.26 8.37 -5.20
CA VAL A 502 8.06 8.67 -4.43
C VAL A 502 7.38 9.92 -4.96
N SER A 503 6.08 10.00 -4.85
CA SER A 503 5.31 11.19 -5.21
C SER A 503 4.80 11.94 -3.98
N ILE A 504 4.52 13.23 -4.20
CA ILE A 504 3.79 14.07 -3.27
C ILE A 504 2.55 14.55 -4.03
N GLN A 505 1.39 14.03 -3.65
CA GLN A 505 0.12 14.49 -4.20
C GLN A 505 -0.51 15.57 -3.32
N HIS A 506 -1.50 16.27 -3.84
CA HIS A 506 -2.25 17.35 -3.17
C HIS A 506 -1.39 18.50 -2.62
N ALA A 507 -0.14 18.62 -3.05
CA ALA A 507 0.81 19.59 -2.51
C ALA A 507 0.27 21.03 -2.60
N ILE A 508 0.27 21.73 -1.44
CA ILE A 508 -0.09 23.15 -1.30
C ILE A 508 -1.51 23.46 -1.82
N GLY A 509 -2.40 22.49 -1.68
CA GLY A 509 -3.78 22.62 -2.10
C GLY A 509 -4.63 23.38 -1.10
N THR A 510 -5.28 24.47 -1.54
CA THR A 510 -6.45 25.05 -0.89
C THR A 510 -7.73 24.72 -1.67
N GLY A 511 -7.64 23.88 -2.68
CA GLY A 511 -8.73 23.48 -3.56
C GLY A 511 -9.11 22.01 -3.37
N THR A 512 -10.30 21.66 -3.79
CA THR A 512 -10.69 20.27 -4.01
C THR A 512 -10.11 19.82 -5.37
N SER A 513 -9.94 18.52 -5.60
CA SER A 513 -9.60 17.95 -6.91
C SER A 513 -10.50 18.46 -8.05
N ALA A 514 -11.75 18.84 -7.73
CA ALA A 514 -12.69 19.43 -8.69
C ALA A 514 -12.46 20.93 -8.98
N THR A 515 -11.73 21.65 -8.13
CA THR A 515 -11.38 23.06 -8.30
C THR A 515 -9.98 23.28 -7.76
N PRO A 516 -8.93 22.99 -8.55
CA PRO A 516 -7.56 23.29 -8.15
C PRO A 516 -7.46 24.76 -7.77
N GLY A 517 -6.99 25.04 -6.55
CA GLY A 517 -6.65 26.39 -6.15
C GLY A 517 -5.50 26.93 -7.03
N PRO A 518 -5.20 28.22 -6.99
CA PRO A 518 -4.14 28.79 -7.81
C PRO A 518 -2.75 28.19 -7.53
N ASN A 519 -2.61 27.40 -6.50
CA ASN A 519 -1.36 26.73 -6.09
C ASN A 519 -1.40 25.20 -6.24
N TYR A 520 -2.53 24.63 -6.65
CA TYR A 520 -2.72 23.20 -6.89
C TYR A 520 -2.62 22.94 -8.39
N ALA A 521 -1.40 22.88 -8.90
CA ALA A 521 -1.19 22.77 -10.33
C ALA A 521 -0.95 21.33 -10.78
N HIS A 522 -0.17 20.56 -10.05
CA HIS A 522 0.24 19.19 -10.39
C HIS A 522 0.93 18.54 -9.19
N GLY A 523 1.16 17.22 -9.24
CA GLY A 523 1.96 16.49 -8.29
C GLY A 523 3.47 16.69 -8.51
N TYR A 524 4.27 16.13 -7.63
CA TYR A 524 5.74 16.12 -7.73
C TYR A 524 6.25 14.71 -7.56
N ILE A 525 7.25 14.33 -8.36
CA ILE A 525 7.94 13.04 -8.22
C ILE A 525 9.38 13.32 -7.80
N LEU A 526 9.79 12.69 -6.72
CA LEU A 526 11.12 12.78 -6.14
C LEU A 526 11.84 11.42 -6.23
N ASP A 527 13.17 11.48 -6.28
CA ASP A 527 14.09 10.37 -6.03
C ASP A 527 14.82 10.68 -4.72
N ILE A 528 14.53 9.94 -3.67
CA ILE A 528 15.24 10.05 -2.40
C ILE A 528 16.37 9.02 -2.39
N THR A 529 17.57 9.51 -2.10
CA THR A 529 18.81 8.71 -2.08
C THR A 529 19.58 8.90 -0.80
N GLY A 530 20.62 8.10 -0.58
CA GLY A 530 21.53 8.26 0.56
C GLY A 530 21.51 7.08 1.51
N TRP A 531 20.63 6.11 1.33
CA TRP A 531 20.69 4.87 2.10
C TRP A 531 22.00 4.11 1.85
N LYS A 532 22.55 3.56 2.90
CA LYS A 532 23.71 2.69 2.84
C LYS A 532 23.24 1.25 2.67
N LYS A 533 23.93 0.52 1.80
CA LYS A 533 23.71 -0.92 1.71
C LYS A 533 24.17 -1.59 2.99
N LEU A 534 23.28 -2.26 3.67
CA LEU A 534 23.62 -3.07 4.83
C LEU A 534 24.07 -4.47 4.37
N PRO A 535 24.97 -5.13 5.12
CA PRO A 535 25.33 -6.51 4.84
C PRO A 535 24.11 -7.42 4.99
N PRO A 536 23.87 -8.37 4.07
CA PRO A 536 22.78 -9.31 4.21
C PRO A 536 22.82 -10.06 5.55
N GLY A 537 21.68 -10.11 6.25
CA GLY A 537 21.51 -10.90 7.48
C GLY A 537 21.97 -10.22 8.76
N GLN A 538 21.99 -8.90 8.83
CA GLN A 538 22.19 -8.14 10.08
C GLN A 538 20.87 -7.62 10.70
N ASN A 539 19.72 -8.00 10.13
CA ASN A 539 18.41 -7.73 10.72
C ASN A 539 17.92 -8.93 11.52
#